data_1c226c00a0dc0da5a2a6eb144ab0bec1
#
_entry.id   1c226c00a0dc0da5a2a6eb144ab0bec1
#
_cell.length_a   1.000
_cell.length_b   1.000
_cell.length_c   1.000
_cell.angle_alpha   90.00
_cell.angle_beta   90.00
_cell.angle_gamma   90.00
#
_symmetry.space_group_name_H-M   'P 1'
#
loop_
_entity.id
_entity.type
_entity.pdbx_description
1 polymer ?
#
loop_
_entity_poly.entity_id
_entity_poly.type
_entity_poly.pdbx_seq_one_letter_code
_entity_poly.pdbx_strand_id
1 'polypeptide(L)'
;MTVETYDFRNPSKFTREHGRVLDQHLEIFADQSATLLTSRVRIPTSQELESLQQATYSTAISAFPEDTVLLVASLAPLDVAGLVHIPRELAMLIIDFQLGGPGEDEQPERGLTEIEAALIDEAGEQIIGALKYSFEGVIEWEPSLASHVSSPELAHAAAPGDQVLVATFTLDFREQQFRIALVLPLAPILPFLDQALAARRAARSTQDQARFKSAIEGRLRRAPVTVNVRLRPTVGRLEDFMGIKVGDVFDLAHPVNAPWQIASSGVTFAHGIPGSEAGHVAIRVVESGKE
;
A
#
# COMPACT_ATOMS: atom_id res chain seq x y z
N MET A 1 -24.61 -15.25 -0.28
CA MET A 1 -24.46 -13.94 -0.92
C MET A 1 -25.61 -13.09 -0.41
N THR A 2 -25.38 -12.33 0.66
CA THR A 2 -26.35 -11.36 1.18
C THR A 2 -26.26 -10.13 0.28
N VAL A 3 -27.37 -9.80 -0.38
CA VAL A 3 -27.51 -8.57 -1.19
C VAL A 3 -27.71 -7.44 -0.20
N GLU A 4 -26.68 -6.62 0.02
CA GLU A 4 -26.81 -5.39 0.77
C GLU A 4 -27.62 -4.38 -0.04
N THR A 5 -28.65 -3.82 0.57
CA THR A 5 -29.51 -2.80 -0.04
C THR A 5 -28.72 -1.49 -0.10
N TYR A 6 -28.39 -1.01 -1.30
CA TYR A 6 -27.70 0.26 -1.49
C TYR A 6 -28.62 1.44 -1.20
N ASP A 7 -28.29 2.26 -0.20
CA ASP A 7 -29.03 3.48 0.12
C ASP A 7 -28.59 4.64 -0.79
N PHE A 8 -29.39 4.94 -1.81
CA PHE A 8 -29.18 6.05 -2.74
C PHE A 8 -29.28 7.44 -2.09
N ARG A 9 -29.81 7.56 -0.87
CA ARG A 9 -29.93 8.83 -0.15
C ARG A 9 -28.63 9.22 0.55
N ASN A 10 -27.80 8.22 0.88
CA ASN A 10 -26.46 8.37 1.46
C ASN A 10 -25.44 7.63 0.59
N PRO A 11 -24.98 8.21 -0.54
CA PRO A 11 -24.01 7.55 -1.39
C PRO A 11 -22.72 7.37 -0.60
N SER A 12 -22.36 6.12 -0.32
CA SER A 12 -21.13 5.79 0.35
C SER A 12 -19.94 6.22 -0.52
N LYS A 13 -19.21 7.23 -0.08
CA LYS A 13 -17.93 7.60 -0.68
C LYS A 13 -16.83 6.58 -0.32
N PHE A 14 -17.11 5.71 0.63
CA PHE A 14 -16.22 4.67 1.09
C PHE A 14 -16.24 3.49 0.12
N THR A 15 -15.10 3.20 -0.51
CA THR A 15 -14.95 2.15 -1.52
C THR A 15 -14.28 0.92 -0.92
N ARG A 16 -14.38 -0.23 -1.62
CA ARG A 16 -13.64 -1.45 -1.25
C ARG A 16 -12.12 -1.25 -1.25
N GLU A 17 -11.61 -0.32 -2.06
CA GLU A 17 -10.18 0.00 -2.07
C GLU A 17 -9.78 0.75 -0.81
N HIS A 18 -10.63 1.68 -0.30
CA HIS A 18 -10.44 2.32 1.00
C HIS A 18 -10.42 1.30 2.14
N GLY A 19 -11.36 0.33 2.12
CA GLY A 19 -11.40 -0.76 3.09
C GLY A 19 -10.08 -1.51 3.16
N ARG A 20 -9.52 -1.93 2.03
CA ARG A 20 -8.23 -2.64 2.00
C ARG A 20 -7.04 -1.82 2.52
N VAL A 21 -7.08 -0.49 2.38
CA VAL A 21 -6.05 0.36 3.00
C VAL A 21 -6.21 0.34 4.50
N LEU A 22 -7.45 0.53 4.98
CA LEU A 22 -7.75 0.54 6.41
C LEU A 22 -7.51 -0.81 7.07
N ASP A 23 -7.94 -1.92 6.47
CA ASP A 23 -7.73 -3.27 7.01
C ASP A 23 -6.27 -3.48 7.41
N GLN A 24 -5.33 -3.12 6.53
CA GLN A 24 -3.91 -3.27 6.81
C GLN A 24 -3.45 -2.44 8.02
N HIS A 25 -3.92 -1.20 8.15
CA HIS A 25 -3.55 -0.30 9.26
C HIS A 25 -4.25 -0.68 10.56
N LEU A 26 -5.49 -1.19 10.47
CA LEU A 26 -6.24 -1.70 11.61
C LEU A 26 -5.67 -3.02 12.14
N GLU A 27 -5.13 -3.90 11.28
CA GLU A 27 -4.38 -5.08 11.70
C GLU A 27 -3.11 -4.68 12.48
N ILE A 28 -2.36 -3.69 12.00
CA ILE A 28 -1.19 -3.16 12.73
C ILE A 28 -1.62 -2.57 14.08
N PHE A 29 -2.76 -1.86 14.12
CA PHE A 29 -3.31 -1.34 15.37
C PHE A 29 -3.68 -2.46 16.34
N ALA A 30 -4.29 -3.54 15.85
CA ALA A 30 -4.64 -4.70 16.65
C ALA A 30 -3.39 -5.35 17.30
N ASP A 31 -2.35 -5.59 16.51
CA ASP A 31 -1.10 -6.16 16.98
C ASP A 31 -0.40 -5.29 18.03
N GLN A 32 -0.37 -3.97 17.80
CA GLN A 32 0.26 -3.03 18.72
C GLN A 32 -0.52 -2.91 20.03
N SER A 33 -1.85 -2.78 19.97
CA SER A 33 -2.69 -2.69 21.17
C SER A 33 -2.66 -3.98 22.00
N ALA A 34 -2.65 -5.17 21.37
CA ALA A 34 -2.45 -6.44 22.04
C ALA A 34 -1.08 -6.52 22.74
N THR A 35 -0.01 -6.05 22.09
CA THR A 35 1.33 -6.00 22.67
C THR A 35 1.38 -5.08 23.88
N LEU A 36 0.80 -3.89 23.80
CA LEU A 36 0.71 -2.93 24.91
C LEU A 36 -0.08 -3.51 26.08
N LEU A 37 -1.22 -4.13 25.79
CA LEU A 37 -2.04 -4.76 26.81
C LEU A 37 -1.31 -5.93 27.48
N THR A 38 -0.68 -6.82 26.69
CA THR A 38 0.16 -7.91 27.21
C THR A 38 1.25 -7.41 28.16
N SER A 39 1.93 -6.33 27.81
CA SER A 39 2.99 -5.76 28.63
C SER A 39 2.48 -5.21 29.97
N ARG A 40 1.25 -4.69 29.97
CA ARG A 40 0.62 -4.05 31.13
C ARG A 40 0.04 -5.07 32.12
N VAL A 41 -0.71 -6.05 31.60
CA VAL A 41 -1.35 -7.07 32.43
C VAL A 41 -0.47 -8.30 32.66
N ARG A 42 0.64 -8.43 31.93
CA ARG A 42 1.59 -9.57 31.95
C ARG A 42 0.93 -10.92 31.60
N ILE A 43 -0.10 -10.88 30.80
CA ILE A 43 -0.82 -12.03 30.28
C ILE A 43 -0.77 -11.94 28.75
N PRO A 44 -0.41 -13.02 28.05
CA PRO A 44 -0.47 -13.03 26.59
C PRO A 44 -1.88 -12.72 26.10
N THR A 45 -2.00 -11.71 25.26
CA THR A 45 -3.24 -11.31 24.60
C THR A 45 -3.02 -11.28 23.11
N SER A 46 -4.03 -11.63 22.32
CA SER A 46 -4.06 -11.43 20.88
C SER A 46 -5.31 -10.68 20.48
N GLN A 47 -5.20 -9.89 19.44
CA GLN A 47 -6.31 -9.08 18.93
C GLN A 47 -6.35 -9.19 17.43
N GLU A 48 -7.51 -9.49 16.86
CA GLU A 48 -7.73 -9.62 15.43
C GLU A 48 -8.88 -8.73 14.96
N LEU A 49 -8.77 -8.17 13.77
CA LEU A 49 -9.84 -7.41 13.16
C LEU A 49 -10.95 -8.36 12.71
N GLU A 50 -12.13 -8.28 13.35
CA GLU A 50 -13.30 -9.08 13.01
C GLU A 50 -14.07 -8.47 11.81
N SER A 51 -14.30 -7.15 11.83
CA SER A 51 -15.04 -6.46 10.78
C SER A 51 -14.74 -4.98 10.73
N LEU A 52 -14.91 -4.39 9.54
CA LEU A 52 -14.90 -2.95 9.30
C LEU A 52 -16.20 -2.56 8.58
N GLN A 53 -17.01 -1.72 9.21
CA GLN A 53 -18.32 -1.31 8.71
C GLN A 53 -18.47 0.20 8.73
N GLN A 54 -19.24 0.73 7.78
CA GLN A 54 -19.69 2.12 7.79
C GLN A 54 -21.09 2.18 8.39
N ALA A 55 -21.31 3.12 9.31
CA ALA A 55 -22.59 3.36 9.95
C ALA A 55 -22.80 4.86 10.21
N THR A 56 -24.01 5.26 10.59
CA THR A 56 -24.22 6.57 11.23
C THR A 56 -23.73 6.50 12.67
N TYR A 57 -23.27 7.65 13.20
CA TYR A 57 -22.79 7.72 14.58
C TYR A 57 -23.86 7.22 15.58
N SER A 58 -25.12 7.65 15.39
CA SER A 58 -26.22 7.18 16.24
C SER A 58 -26.40 5.67 16.20
N THR A 59 -26.30 5.04 15.03
CA THR A 59 -26.40 3.57 14.89
C THR A 59 -25.22 2.87 15.56
N ALA A 60 -24.00 3.39 15.39
CA ALA A 60 -22.81 2.83 16.01
C ALA A 60 -22.87 2.88 17.53
N ILE A 61 -23.28 4.02 18.09
CA ILE A 61 -23.38 4.20 19.55
C ILE A 61 -24.48 3.35 20.17
N SER A 62 -25.64 3.27 19.53
CA SER A 62 -26.76 2.46 20.05
C SER A 62 -26.51 0.94 20.01
N ALA A 63 -25.46 0.49 19.33
CA ALA A 63 -25.04 -0.91 19.33
C ALA A 63 -24.22 -1.29 20.58
N PHE A 64 -23.70 -0.33 21.34
CA PHE A 64 -22.94 -0.59 22.56
C PHE A 64 -23.86 -0.75 23.76
N PRO A 65 -23.49 -1.60 24.74
CA PRO A 65 -24.21 -1.72 26.01
C PRO A 65 -24.26 -0.39 26.78
N GLU A 66 -25.33 -0.18 27.57
CA GLU A 66 -25.47 1.01 28.42
C GLU A 66 -24.34 1.14 29.45
N ASP A 67 -23.89 0.01 29.98
CA ASP A 67 -22.83 -0.07 30.99
C ASP A 67 -21.53 -0.55 30.33
N THR A 68 -20.73 0.40 29.88
CA THR A 68 -19.51 0.13 29.11
C THR A 68 -18.47 1.23 29.34
N VAL A 69 -17.25 1.02 28.90
CA VAL A 69 -16.20 2.04 28.92
C VAL A 69 -15.95 2.52 27.49
N LEU A 70 -16.14 3.82 27.27
CA LEU A 70 -15.84 4.48 26.01
C LEU A 70 -14.73 5.51 26.23
N LEU A 71 -13.60 5.29 25.60
CA LEU A 71 -12.49 6.24 25.58
C LEU A 71 -12.68 7.20 24.42
N VAL A 72 -12.77 8.48 24.70
CA VAL A 72 -12.88 9.54 23.71
C VAL A 72 -11.48 9.97 23.31
N ALA A 73 -11.10 9.75 22.06
CA ALA A 73 -9.80 10.10 21.51
C ALA A 73 -9.86 11.42 20.74
N SER A 74 -9.03 12.37 21.08
CA SER A 74 -8.74 13.52 20.21
C SER A 74 -7.82 13.08 19.07
N LEU A 75 -8.15 13.40 17.83
CA LEU A 75 -7.39 13.01 16.64
C LEU A 75 -6.69 14.23 16.01
N ALA A 76 -5.95 15.02 16.84
CA ALA A 76 -5.26 16.21 16.36
C ALA A 76 -4.29 15.87 15.19
N PRO A 77 -4.15 16.74 14.16
CA PRO A 77 -4.73 18.09 14.05
C PRO A 77 -6.13 18.12 13.40
N LEU A 78 -6.82 17.00 13.26
CA LEU A 78 -8.08 16.91 12.50
C LEU A 78 -9.28 17.59 13.19
N ASP A 79 -9.13 18.09 14.40
CA ASP A 79 -10.21 18.71 15.21
C ASP A 79 -11.50 17.85 15.26
N VAL A 80 -11.32 16.53 15.39
CA VAL A 80 -12.39 15.55 15.52
C VAL A 80 -12.05 14.54 16.58
N ALA A 81 -13.06 13.83 17.07
CA ALA A 81 -12.89 12.77 18.05
C ALA A 81 -13.17 11.37 17.45
N GLY A 82 -12.43 10.39 17.91
CA GLY A 82 -12.72 8.98 17.75
C GLY A 82 -13.16 8.37 19.08
N LEU A 83 -13.63 7.12 19.05
CA LEU A 83 -13.99 6.37 20.25
C LEU A 83 -13.35 5.00 20.24
N VAL A 84 -12.90 4.53 21.41
CA VAL A 84 -12.54 3.14 21.64
C VAL A 84 -13.52 2.57 22.66
N HIS A 85 -14.29 1.57 22.25
CA HIS A 85 -15.22 0.84 23.11
C HIS A 85 -14.49 -0.32 23.75
N ILE A 86 -14.61 -0.45 25.06
CA ILE A 86 -14.10 -1.54 25.89
C ILE A 86 -15.25 -2.07 26.74
N PRO A 87 -15.60 -3.37 26.64
CA PRO A 87 -16.59 -3.96 27.55
C PRO A 87 -16.18 -3.78 29.01
N ARG A 88 -17.16 -3.51 29.89
CA ARG A 88 -16.89 -3.29 31.32
C ARG A 88 -16.13 -4.46 31.95
N GLU A 89 -16.52 -5.68 31.63
CA GLU A 89 -15.88 -6.88 32.17
C GLU A 89 -14.38 -6.91 31.84
N LEU A 90 -14.02 -6.57 30.58
CA LEU A 90 -12.62 -6.48 30.18
C LEU A 90 -11.88 -5.34 30.90
N ALA A 91 -12.52 -4.18 31.05
CA ALA A 91 -11.93 -3.05 31.78
C ALA A 91 -11.63 -3.42 33.23
N MET A 92 -12.57 -4.07 33.92
CA MET A 92 -12.39 -4.56 35.30
C MET A 92 -11.29 -5.61 35.39
N LEU A 93 -11.21 -6.57 34.48
CA LEU A 93 -10.12 -7.54 34.40
C LEU A 93 -8.75 -6.87 34.23
N ILE A 94 -8.65 -5.89 33.34
CA ILE A 94 -7.40 -5.13 33.13
C ILE A 94 -6.98 -4.45 34.45
N ILE A 95 -7.92 -3.82 35.12
CA ILE A 95 -7.68 -3.14 36.41
C ILE A 95 -7.23 -4.15 37.49
N ASP A 96 -7.93 -5.27 37.63
CA ASP A 96 -7.61 -6.30 38.63
C ASP A 96 -6.17 -6.79 38.43
N PHE A 97 -5.77 -7.12 37.22
CA PHE A 97 -4.39 -7.52 36.92
C PHE A 97 -3.36 -6.41 37.19
N GLN A 98 -3.67 -5.16 36.90
CA GLN A 98 -2.77 -4.04 37.19
C GLN A 98 -2.57 -3.84 38.70
N LEU A 99 -3.59 -4.13 39.49
CA LEU A 99 -3.53 -4.08 40.96
C LEU A 99 -2.91 -5.35 41.58
N GLY A 100 -2.57 -6.35 40.75
CA GLY A 100 -1.97 -7.62 41.22
C GLY A 100 -2.99 -8.66 41.65
N GLY A 101 -4.25 -8.49 41.28
CA GLY A 101 -5.32 -9.43 41.51
C GLY A 101 -5.23 -10.69 40.63
N PRO A 102 -6.00 -11.75 40.97
CA PRO A 102 -5.97 -13.02 40.25
C PRO A 102 -6.71 -13.00 38.90
N GLY A 103 -7.52 -11.99 38.63
CA GLY A 103 -8.41 -11.93 37.47
C GLY A 103 -9.54 -12.94 37.58
N GLU A 104 -10.42 -12.76 38.54
CA GLU A 104 -11.60 -13.62 38.70
C GLU A 104 -12.54 -13.48 37.51
N ASP A 105 -13.23 -14.58 37.14
CA ASP A 105 -14.14 -14.60 35.98
C ASP A 105 -15.39 -13.74 36.21
N GLU A 106 -15.85 -13.63 37.47
CA GLU A 106 -16.95 -12.77 37.84
C GLU A 106 -16.45 -11.40 38.27
N GLN A 107 -16.66 -10.42 37.43
CA GLN A 107 -16.25 -9.03 37.67
C GLN A 107 -17.40 -8.22 38.29
N PRO A 108 -17.13 -7.20 39.15
CA PRO A 108 -18.18 -6.37 39.73
C PRO A 108 -19.06 -5.65 38.72
N GLU A 109 -20.38 -5.77 38.90
CA GLU A 109 -21.36 -5.04 38.09
C GLU A 109 -21.63 -3.64 38.68
N ARG A 110 -20.64 -2.78 38.58
CA ARG A 110 -20.70 -1.38 39.04
C ARG A 110 -19.83 -0.49 38.17
N GLY A 111 -20.07 0.81 38.24
CA GLY A 111 -19.20 1.81 37.61
C GLY A 111 -17.77 1.78 38.19
N LEU A 112 -16.82 2.35 37.48
CA LEU A 112 -15.43 2.52 37.90
C LEU A 112 -15.35 3.52 39.06
N THR A 113 -14.51 3.22 40.04
CA THR A 113 -14.08 4.21 41.03
C THR A 113 -13.07 5.20 40.40
N GLU A 114 -12.76 6.30 41.06
CA GLU A 114 -11.79 7.29 40.56
C GLU A 114 -10.40 6.67 40.34
N ILE A 115 -9.96 5.74 41.19
CA ILE A 115 -8.67 5.05 41.03
C ILE A 115 -8.71 4.10 39.80
N GLU A 116 -9.77 3.34 39.68
CA GLU A 116 -10.00 2.41 38.55
C GLU A 116 -10.07 3.20 37.22
N ALA A 117 -10.77 4.31 37.22
CA ALA A 117 -10.86 5.22 36.07
C ALA A 117 -9.47 5.73 35.65
N ALA A 118 -8.64 6.16 36.61
CA ALA A 118 -7.28 6.61 36.30
C ALA A 118 -6.39 5.53 35.69
N LEU A 119 -6.56 4.25 36.13
CA LEU A 119 -5.84 3.12 35.55
C LEU A 119 -6.29 2.80 34.12
N ILE A 120 -7.59 2.91 33.85
CA ILE A 120 -8.14 2.74 32.49
C ILE A 120 -7.73 3.91 31.58
N ASP A 121 -7.69 5.13 32.08
CA ASP A 121 -7.23 6.29 31.32
C ASP A 121 -5.76 6.12 30.91
N GLU A 122 -4.91 5.66 31.79
CA GLU A 122 -3.50 5.39 31.49
C GLU A 122 -3.33 4.26 30.44
N ALA A 123 -4.14 3.20 30.53
CA ALA A 123 -4.17 2.13 29.52
C ALA A 123 -4.70 2.65 28.18
N GLY A 124 -5.77 3.44 28.25
CA GLY A 124 -6.42 4.05 27.09
C GLY A 124 -5.51 4.99 26.32
N GLU A 125 -4.75 5.84 27.02
CA GLU A 125 -3.78 6.75 26.38
C GLU A 125 -2.76 5.96 25.54
N GLN A 126 -2.26 4.83 26.03
CA GLN A 126 -1.32 3.99 25.30
C GLN A 126 -1.96 3.32 24.09
N ILE A 127 -3.18 2.78 24.24
CA ILE A 127 -3.93 2.15 23.16
C ILE A 127 -4.26 3.18 22.08
N ILE A 128 -4.75 4.37 22.45
CA ILE A 128 -5.05 5.46 21.54
C ILE A 128 -3.76 5.94 20.83
N GLY A 129 -2.66 6.04 21.58
CA GLY A 129 -1.35 6.40 21.04
C GLY A 129 -0.85 5.43 19.96
N ALA A 130 -1.25 4.16 20.02
CA ALA A 130 -0.91 3.17 18.98
C ALA A 130 -1.49 3.53 17.60
N LEU A 131 -2.58 4.29 17.55
CA LEU A 131 -3.15 4.76 16.27
C LEU A 131 -2.15 5.61 15.47
N LYS A 132 -1.29 6.39 16.13
CA LYS A 132 -0.26 7.19 15.45
C LYS A 132 0.63 6.32 14.58
N TYR A 133 1.20 5.29 15.16
CA TYR A 133 2.13 4.38 14.47
C TYR A 133 1.42 3.49 13.45
N SER A 134 0.21 3.06 13.78
CA SER A 134 -0.56 2.18 12.90
C SER A 134 -0.94 2.85 11.59
N PHE A 135 -1.18 4.17 11.59
CA PHE A 135 -1.57 4.94 10.42
C PHE A 135 -0.43 5.76 9.81
N GLU A 136 0.81 5.52 10.24
CA GLU A 136 1.98 6.21 9.68
C GLU A 136 2.05 6.05 8.15
N GLY A 137 2.31 7.15 7.46
CA GLY A 137 2.35 7.20 5.99
C GLY A 137 0.99 7.29 5.30
N VAL A 138 -0.12 7.25 6.05
CA VAL A 138 -1.47 7.51 5.53
C VAL A 138 -2.06 8.76 6.16
N ILE A 139 -2.03 8.85 7.48
CA ILE A 139 -2.54 10.01 8.23
C ILE A 139 -1.47 10.42 9.24
N GLU A 140 -1.04 11.67 9.17
CA GLU A 140 -0.18 12.27 10.17
C GLU A 140 -1.04 12.90 11.26
N TRP A 141 -1.31 12.16 12.32
CA TRP A 141 -2.06 12.61 13.48
C TRP A 141 -1.34 12.36 14.79
N GLU A 142 -1.78 13.07 15.83
CA GLU A 142 -1.30 12.93 17.20
C GLU A 142 -2.51 12.57 18.10
N PRO A 143 -2.94 11.31 18.08
CA PRO A 143 -4.08 10.86 18.88
C PRO A 143 -3.73 10.87 20.35
N SER A 144 -4.64 11.36 21.19
CA SER A 144 -4.52 11.41 22.65
C SER A 144 -5.86 11.16 23.31
N LEU A 145 -5.86 10.67 24.54
CA LEU A 145 -7.08 10.48 25.32
C LEU A 145 -7.61 11.89 25.74
N ALA A 146 -8.84 12.19 25.38
CA ALA A 146 -9.52 13.40 25.83
C ALA A 146 -10.31 13.19 27.12
N SER A 147 -11.03 12.06 27.21
CA SER A 147 -11.83 11.65 28.36
C SER A 147 -12.26 10.20 28.24
N HIS A 148 -12.79 9.65 29.32
CA HIS A 148 -13.60 8.43 29.27
C HIS A 148 -15.05 8.70 29.71
N VAL A 149 -15.97 7.90 29.23
CA VAL A 149 -17.37 7.92 29.65
C VAL A 149 -17.88 6.50 29.87
N SER A 150 -18.78 6.32 30.80
CA SER A 150 -19.33 5.01 31.18
C SER A 150 -20.68 4.67 30.52
N SER A 151 -21.17 5.57 29.64
CA SER A 151 -22.42 5.38 28.93
C SER A 151 -22.30 5.91 27.49
N PRO A 152 -22.85 5.19 26.50
CA PRO A 152 -22.87 5.63 25.10
C PRO A 152 -23.53 7.00 24.90
N GLU A 153 -24.53 7.34 25.70
CA GLU A 153 -25.24 8.63 25.61
C GLU A 153 -24.36 9.84 25.92
N LEU A 154 -23.30 9.63 26.73
CA LEU A 154 -22.36 10.70 27.12
C LEU A 154 -21.22 10.88 26.11
N ALA A 155 -21.09 9.97 25.17
CA ALA A 155 -20.04 10.01 24.14
C ALA A 155 -20.41 10.94 22.99
N HIS A 156 -19.98 12.19 23.04
CA HIS A 156 -20.25 13.21 22.03
C HIS A 156 -19.07 13.38 21.06
N ALA A 157 -18.69 12.32 20.33
CA ALA A 157 -17.56 12.36 19.40
C ALA A 157 -17.94 12.88 18.00
N ALA A 158 -19.22 12.74 17.59
CA ALA A 158 -19.73 13.22 16.31
C ALA A 158 -21.22 13.55 16.39
N ALA A 159 -21.77 14.20 15.34
CA ALA A 159 -23.22 14.40 15.26
C ALA A 159 -23.94 13.08 14.95
N PRO A 160 -25.20 12.89 15.40
CA PRO A 160 -25.93 11.62 15.24
C PRO A 160 -26.02 11.09 13.81
N GLY A 161 -26.08 12.00 12.82
CA GLY A 161 -26.15 11.66 11.38
C GLY A 161 -24.81 11.51 10.68
N ASP A 162 -23.71 11.80 11.34
CA ASP A 162 -22.39 11.72 10.74
C ASP A 162 -22.01 10.27 10.43
N GLN A 163 -21.34 10.09 9.30
CA GLN A 163 -20.85 8.78 8.90
C GLN A 163 -19.54 8.46 9.64
N VAL A 164 -19.53 7.29 10.25
CA VAL A 164 -18.37 6.77 10.98
C VAL A 164 -17.97 5.40 10.44
N LEU A 165 -16.73 5.07 10.64
CA LEU A 165 -16.17 3.73 10.45
C LEU A 165 -16.14 3.05 11.81
N VAL A 166 -16.71 1.85 11.89
CA VAL A 166 -16.68 1.00 13.07
C VAL A 166 -15.82 -0.20 12.75
N ALA A 167 -14.62 -0.25 13.35
CA ALA A 167 -13.75 -1.41 13.30
C ALA A 167 -13.96 -2.22 14.58
N THR A 168 -14.45 -3.44 14.43
CA THR A 168 -14.66 -4.38 15.54
C THR A 168 -13.51 -5.37 15.58
N PHE A 169 -12.96 -5.58 16.76
CA PHE A 169 -11.87 -6.51 17.01
C PHE A 169 -12.30 -7.57 18.02
N THR A 170 -11.84 -8.77 17.81
CA THR A 170 -11.89 -9.85 18.80
C THR A 170 -10.58 -9.84 19.57
N LEU A 171 -10.65 -9.68 20.88
CA LEU A 171 -9.52 -9.75 21.79
C LEU A 171 -9.59 -11.07 22.56
N ASP A 172 -8.58 -11.91 22.39
CA ASP A 172 -8.39 -13.10 23.23
C ASP A 172 -7.61 -12.72 24.49
N PHE A 173 -8.25 -12.92 25.61
CA PHE A 173 -7.68 -12.62 26.94
C PHE A 173 -7.87 -13.83 27.85
N ARG A 174 -6.79 -14.57 28.13
CA ARG A 174 -6.83 -15.90 28.77
C ARG A 174 -7.68 -16.88 27.93
N GLU A 175 -8.74 -17.41 28.54
CA GLU A 175 -9.70 -18.34 27.90
C GLU A 175 -11.00 -17.65 27.45
N GLN A 176 -11.06 -16.31 27.56
CA GLN A 176 -12.22 -15.50 27.22
C GLN A 176 -11.99 -14.65 25.98
N GLN A 177 -13.05 -14.40 25.23
CA GLN A 177 -13.03 -13.51 24.07
C GLN A 177 -13.89 -12.28 24.33
N PHE A 178 -13.31 -11.12 24.07
CA PHE A 178 -13.99 -9.84 24.20
C PHE A 178 -14.04 -9.12 22.84
N ARG A 179 -15.13 -8.39 22.62
CA ARG A 179 -15.25 -7.52 21.47
C ARG A 179 -14.97 -6.09 21.87
N ILE A 180 -13.95 -5.51 21.27
CA ILE A 180 -13.64 -4.09 21.37
C ILE A 180 -13.93 -3.42 20.02
N ALA A 181 -14.21 -2.12 20.03
CA ALA A 181 -14.47 -1.41 18.78
C ALA A 181 -13.75 -0.06 18.75
N LEU A 182 -13.27 0.28 17.58
CA LEU A 182 -12.73 1.61 17.26
C LEU A 182 -13.72 2.30 16.33
N VAL A 183 -14.19 3.48 16.72
CA VAL A 183 -15.10 4.32 15.93
C VAL A 183 -14.35 5.55 15.47
N LEU A 184 -14.25 5.74 14.16
CA LEU A 184 -13.54 6.86 13.55
C LEU A 184 -14.47 7.66 12.64
N PRO A 185 -14.46 9.00 12.66
CA PRO A 185 -15.25 9.82 11.76
C PRO A 185 -14.75 9.64 10.32
N LEU A 186 -15.67 9.30 9.38
CA LEU A 186 -15.30 8.99 8.00
C LEU A 186 -14.87 10.22 7.21
N ALA A 187 -15.65 11.31 7.30
CA ALA A 187 -15.46 12.47 6.43
C ALA A 187 -14.07 13.12 6.53
N PRO A 188 -13.47 13.31 7.73
CA PRO A 188 -12.12 13.87 7.86
C PRO A 188 -11.00 12.94 7.40
N ILE A 189 -11.24 11.60 7.45
CA ILE A 189 -10.23 10.59 7.11
C ILE A 189 -10.20 10.30 5.60
N LEU A 190 -11.33 10.45 4.92
CA LEU A 190 -11.49 10.08 3.52
C LEU A 190 -10.45 10.72 2.57
N PRO A 191 -10.11 12.03 2.68
CA PRO A 191 -9.10 12.65 1.81
C PRO A 191 -7.71 11.98 1.91
N PHE A 192 -7.32 11.53 3.11
CA PHE A 192 -6.05 10.84 3.32
C PHE A 192 -6.05 9.44 2.68
N LEU A 193 -7.18 8.73 2.76
CA LEU A 193 -7.35 7.45 2.09
C LEU A 193 -7.29 7.60 0.56
N ASP A 194 -7.92 8.64 0.02
CA ASP A 194 -7.86 8.95 -1.42
C ASP A 194 -6.41 9.23 -1.85
N GLN A 195 -5.66 10.01 -1.07
CA GLN A 195 -4.25 10.30 -1.32
C GLN A 195 -3.38 9.04 -1.27
N ALA A 196 -3.58 8.18 -0.27
CA ALA A 196 -2.86 6.92 -0.14
C ALA A 196 -3.13 5.98 -1.33
N LEU A 197 -4.39 5.91 -1.80
CA LEU A 197 -4.75 5.14 -2.99
C LEU A 197 -4.10 5.72 -4.26
N ALA A 198 -4.08 7.04 -4.43
CA ALA A 198 -3.42 7.69 -5.55
C ALA A 198 -1.91 7.40 -5.56
N ALA A 199 -1.25 7.49 -4.41
CA ALA A 199 0.17 7.17 -4.27
C ALA A 199 0.46 5.69 -4.61
N ARG A 200 -0.37 4.74 -4.12
CA ARG A 200 -0.25 3.31 -4.45
C ARG A 200 -0.43 3.03 -5.94
N ARG A 201 -1.38 3.70 -6.61
CA ARG A 201 -1.60 3.58 -8.06
C ARG A 201 -0.41 4.11 -8.84
N ALA A 202 0.15 5.27 -8.46
CA ALA A 202 1.34 5.84 -9.08
C ALA A 202 2.57 4.92 -8.93
N ALA A 203 2.81 4.37 -7.75
CA ALA A 203 3.90 3.45 -7.49
C ALA A 203 3.79 2.15 -8.33
N ARG A 204 2.58 1.58 -8.45
CA ARG A 204 2.34 0.41 -9.32
C ARG A 204 2.60 0.73 -10.78
N SER A 205 2.10 1.87 -11.27
CA SER A 205 2.32 2.31 -12.66
C SER A 205 3.81 2.44 -12.98
N THR A 206 4.61 3.02 -12.08
CA THR A 206 6.07 3.15 -12.25
C THR A 206 6.77 1.78 -12.28
N GLN A 207 6.35 0.86 -11.41
CA GLN A 207 6.91 -0.50 -11.36
C GLN A 207 6.56 -1.30 -12.62
N ASP A 208 5.32 -1.18 -13.10
CA ASP A 208 4.87 -1.83 -14.32
C ASP A 208 5.60 -1.27 -15.54
N GLN A 209 5.77 0.05 -15.63
CA GLN A 209 6.56 0.69 -16.68
C GLN A 209 8.02 0.18 -16.70
N ALA A 210 8.66 0.06 -15.53
CA ALA A 210 10.01 -0.48 -15.43
C ALA A 210 10.09 -1.94 -15.91
N ARG A 211 9.11 -2.77 -15.53
CA ARG A 211 8.99 -4.16 -15.98
C ARG A 211 8.76 -4.25 -17.48
N PHE A 212 7.84 -3.45 -18.04
CA PHE A 212 7.58 -3.40 -19.47
C PHE A 212 8.82 -2.95 -20.24
N LYS A 213 9.52 -1.90 -19.78
CA LYS A 213 10.76 -1.42 -20.38
C LYS A 213 11.81 -2.51 -20.45
N SER A 214 12.08 -3.20 -19.34
CA SER A 214 13.07 -4.28 -19.31
C SER A 214 12.67 -5.47 -20.19
N ALA A 215 11.38 -5.82 -20.25
CA ALA A 215 10.89 -6.89 -21.10
C ALA A 215 11.01 -6.53 -22.60
N ILE A 216 10.73 -5.28 -22.97
CA ILE A 216 10.89 -4.78 -24.34
C ILE A 216 12.38 -4.75 -24.72
N GLU A 217 13.26 -4.23 -23.87
CA GLU A 217 14.70 -4.22 -24.09
C GLU A 217 15.25 -5.64 -24.28
N GLY A 218 14.80 -6.59 -23.44
CA GLY A 218 15.18 -8.00 -23.57
C GLY A 218 14.71 -8.64 -24.89
N ARG A 219 13.55 -8.26 -25.40
CA ARG A 219 13.06 -8.73 -26.71
C ARG A 219 13.79 -8.05 -27.87
N LEU A 220 14.05 -6.75 -27.79
CA LEU A 220 14.80 -6.01 -28.81
C LEU A 220 16.23 -6.55 -28.97
N ARG A 221 16.91 -6.87 -27.88
CA ARG A 221 18.27 -7.45 -27.92
C ARG A 221 18.33 -8.81 -28.60
N ARG A 222 17.22 -9.56 -28.66
CA ARG A 222 17.12 -10.88 -29.29
C ARG A 222 16.48 -10.82 -30.68
N ALA A 223 16.05 -9.65 -31.12
CA ALA A 223 15.44 -9.50 -32.44
C ALA A 223 16.49 -9.77 -33.52
N PRO A 224 16.20 -10.66 -34.50
CA PRO A 224 17.09 -10.91 -35.60
C PRO A 224 17.18 -9.66 -36.48
N VAL A 225 18.37 -9.21 -36.77
CA VAL A 225 18.63 -8.09 -37.68
C VAL A 225 19.46 -8.58 -38.84
N THR A 226 19.09 -8.16 -40.07
CA THR A 226 19.88 -8.46 -41.26
C THR A 226 21.05 -7.50 -41.32
N VAL A 227 22.25 -8.03 -41.31
CA VAL A 227 23.48 -7.24 -41.48
C VAL A 227 23.99 -7.42 -42.89
N ASN A 228 24.22 -6.30 -43.56
CA ASN A 228 24.80 -6.26 -44.88
C ASN A 228 26.19 -5.60 -44.83
N VAL A 229 27.13 -6.23 -45.53
CA VAL A 229 28.47 -5.67 -45.73
C VAL A 229 28.55 -5.17 -47.14
N ARG A 230 28.86 -3.90 -47.30
CA ARG A 230 28.87 -3.27 -48.63
C ARG A 230 30.07 -2.33 -48.79
N LEU A 231 30.49 -2.19 -50.05
CA LEU A 231 31.43 -1.14 -50.45
C LEU A 231 30.73 0.20 -50.47
N ARG A 232 31.47 1.28 -50.53
CA ARG A 232 30.90 2.60 -50.79
C ARG A 232 30.22 2.59 -52.18
N PRO A 233 29.06 3.23 -52.33
CA PRO A 233 28.41 3.38 -53.62
C PRO A 233 29.35 4.07 -54.60
N THR A 234 29.51 3.50 -55.77
CA THR A 234 30.24 4.10 -56.88
C THR A 234 29.26 4.69 -57.85
N VAL A 235 29.55 5.85 -58.36
CA VAL A 235 28.73 6.55 -59.39
C VAL A 235 29.36 6.29 -60.76
N GLY A 236 28.57 5.72 -61.66
CA GLY A 236 28.96 5.51 -63.06
C GLY A 236 27.91 6.09 -64.00
N ARG A 237 28.23 6.20 -65.27
CA ARG A 237 27.26 6.59 -66.29
C ARG A 237 26.41 5.40 -66.69
N LEU A 238 25.17 5.66 -67.04
CA LEU A 238 24.24 4.58 -67.47
C LEU A 238 24.77 3.80 -68.67
N GLU A 239 25.48 4.48 -69.58
CA GLU A 239 26.13 3.88 -70.77
C GLU A 239 27.10 2.74 -70.34
N ASP A 240 27.86 2.93 -69.28
CA ASP A 240 28.82 1.97 -68.77
C ASP A 240 28.16 0.65 -68.28
N PHE A 241 26.89 0.72 -67.95
CA PHE A 241 26.12 -0.42 -67.45
C PHE A 241 25.25 -1.14 -68.46
N MET A 242 24.89 -0.43 -69.61
CA MET A 242 23.99 -0.99 -70.62
C MET A 242 24.63 -2.09 -71.49
N GLY A 243 25.93 -2.27 -71.45
CA GLY A 243 26.66 -3.26 -72.26
C GLY A 243 27.39 -4.35 -71.48
N ILE A 244 27.19 -4.48 -70.19
CA ILE A 244 27.95 -5.43 -69.37
C ILE A 244 27.75 -6.87 -69.80
N LYS A 245 28.85 -7.62 -69.95
CA LYS A 245 28.89 -9.02 -70.27
C LYS A 245 29.69 -9.80 -69.22
N VAL A 246 29.45 -11.11 -69.15
CA VAL A 246 30.25 -11.98 -68.30
C VAL A 246 31.70 -11.95 -68.72
N GLY A 247 32.58 -11.56 -67.77
CA GLY A 247 34.04 -11.37 -68.02
C GLY A 247 34.46 -9.91 -67.95
N ASP A 248 33.57 -8.95 -67.97
CA ASP A 248 33.93 -7.52 -67.85
C ASP A 248 34.39 -7.19 -66.44
N VAL A 249 35.39 -6.32 -66.34
CA VAL A 249 35.94 -5.86 -65.06
C VAL A 249 35.49 -4.42 -64.80
N PHE A 250 34.86 -4.22 -63.64
CA PHE A 250 34.36 -2.91 -63.24
C PHE A 250 35.21 -2.36 -62.11
N ASP A 251 35.76 -1.16 -62.33
CA ASP A 251 36.51 -0.45 -61.29
C ASP A 251 35.52 0.21 -60.32
N LEU A 252 35.48 -0.25 -59.09
CA LEU A 252 34.60 0.28 -58.04
C LEU A 252 35.17 1.55 -57.36
N ALA A 253 36.35 2.00 -57.78
CA ALA A 253 37.08 3.16 -57.23
C ALA A 253 37.20 3.08 -55.69
N HIS A 254 37.24 1.85 -55.16
CA HIS A 254 37.39 1.59 -53.73
C HIS A 254 38.80 1.10 -53.46
N PRO A 255 39.59 1.78 -52.59
CA PRO A 255 40.95 1.34 -52.29
C PRO A 255 40.95 -0.06 -51.66
N VAL A 256 41.83 -0.95 -52.09
CA VAL A 256 41.86 -2.38 -51.65
C VAL A 256 41.92 -2.53 -50.14
N ASN A 257 42.60 -1.61 -49.45
CA ASN A 257 42.80 -1.65 -48.00
C ASN A 257 41.78 -0.75 -47.24
N ALA A 258 40.82 -0.12 -47.92
CA ALA A 258 39.84 0.72 -47.25
C ALA A 258 38.73 -0.13 -46.56
N PRO A 259 38.25 0.25 -45.37
CA PRO A 259 37.24 -0.47 -44.69
C PRO A 259 35.91 -0.48 -45.41
N TRP A 260 35.21 -1.65 -45.40
CA TRP A 260 33.86 -1.80 -45.92
C TRP A 260 32.82 -1.34 -44.91
N GLN A 261 31.65 -0.93 -45.35
CA GLN A 261 30.56 -0.52 -44.49
C GLN A 261 29.76 -1.72 -44.01
N ILE A 262 29.51 -1.79 -42.73
CA ILE A 262 28.61 -2.76 -42.09
C ILE A 262 27.31 -2.02 -41.74
N ALA A 263 26.23 -2.43 -42.37
CA ALA A 263 24.95 -1.73 -42.28
C ALA A 263 23.80 -2.69 -41.99
N SER A 264 22.81 -2.20 -41.30
CA SER A 264 21.52 -2.86 -41.08
C SER A 264 20.40 -1.90 -41.49
N SER A 265 19.44 -2.39 -42.28
CA SER A 265 18.30 -1.58 -42.78
C SER A 265 18.71 -0.22 -43.37
N GLY A 266 19.87 -0.18 -44.07
CA GLY A 266 20.38 1.02 -44.72
C GLY A 266 21.24 1.93 -43.82
N VAL A 267 21.27 1.74 -42.51
CA VAL A 267 22.09 2.51 -41.57
C VAL A 267 23.43 1.81 -41.34
N THR A 268 24.52 2.53 -41.65
CA THR A 268 25.89 2.05 -41.36
C THR A 268 26.22 2.26 -39.90
N PHE A 269 26.53 1.17 -39.17
CA PHE A 269 26.84 1.21 -37.75
C PHE A 269 28.29 0.81 -37.43
N ALA A 270 29.01 0.26 -38.42
CA ALA A 270 30.42 -0.10 -38.23
C ALA A 270 31.16 -0.15 -39.55
N HIS A 271 32.49 -0.20 -39.48
CA HIS A 271 33.36 -0.41 -40.63
C HIS A 271 34.27 -1.60 -40.34
N GLY A 272 34.64 -2.37 -41.37
CA GLY A 272 35.48 -3.54 -41.23
C GLY A 272 36.30 -3.90 -42.45
N ILE A 273 37.32 -4.69 -42.28
CA ILE A 273 38.16 -5.19 -43.36
C ILE A 273 37.72 -6.65 -43.65
N PRO A 274 37.45 -6.93 -44.94
CA PRO A 274 37.02 -8.27 -45.34
C PRO A 274 38.21 -9.26 -45.21
N GLY A 275 37.91 -10.50 -44.94
CA GLY A 275 38.86 -11.56 -44.78
C GLY A 275 38.19 -12.94 -44.89
N SER A 276 38.93 -13.97 -44.46
CA SER A 276 38.41 -15.34 -44.41
C SER A 276 38.70 -15.94 -43.02
N GLU A 277 37.72 -16.62 -42.44
CA GLU A 277 37.86 -17.36 -41.21
C GLU A 277 37.22 -18.72 -41.35
N ALA A 278 37.93 -19.79 -41.07
CA ALA A 278 37.47 -21.19 -41.18
C ALA A 278 36.83 -21.54 -42.54
N GLY A 279 37.33 -20.94 -43.64
CA GLY A 279 36.82 -21.19 -44.98
C GLY A 279 35.57 -20.38 -45.35
N HIS A 280 35.09 -19.50 -44.52
CA HIS A 280 33.98 -18.61 -44.79
C HIS A 280 34.46 -17.17 -44.93
N VAL A 281 33.70 -16.39 -45.71
CA VAL A 281 33.94 -14.93 -45.82
C VAL A 281 33.63 -14.28 -44.50
N ALA A 282 34.55 -13.54 -43.94
CA ALA A 282 34.43 -12.86 -42.66
C ALA A 282 34.77 -11.38 -42.76
N ILE A 283 34.34 -10.56 -41.85
CA ILE A 283 34.73 -9.17 -41.75
C ILE A 283 35.29 -8.87 -40.33
N ARG A 284 36.46 -8.26 -40.27
CA ARG A 284 37.06 -7.81 -39.03
C ARG A 284 36.64 -6.36 -38.80
N VAL A 285 35.85 -6.11 -37.77
CA VAL A 285 35.42 -4.76 -37.37
C VAL A 285 36.66 -3.95 -36.95
N VAL A 286 36.87 -2.79 -37.53
CA VAL A 286 38.00 -1.88 -37.23
C VAL A 286 37.50 -0.58 -36.59
N GLU A 287 36.23 -0.23 -36.85
CA GLU A 287 35.58 0.96 -36.30
C GLU A 287 34.10 0.67 -36.07
N SER A 288 33.59 0.93 -34.84
CA SER A 288 32.17 0.90 -34.56
C SER A 288 31.67 2.32 -34.35
N GLY A 289 30.57 2.68 -34.97
CA GLY A 289 29.89 3.95 -34.69
C GLY A 289 29.45 3.95 -33.21
N LYS A 290 30.02 4.88 -32.41
CA LYS A 290 29.43 5.24 -31.15
C LYS A 290 28.24 6.16 -31.44
N GLU A 291 27.03 5.77 -31.01
CA GLU A 291 26.01 6.75 -30.68
C GLU A 291 26.47 7.68 -29.56
#